data_c1f4ee1ff789e1f4fdee5f7c203fb7d1
#
_entry.id   c1f4ee1ff789e1f4fdee5f7c203fb7d1
#
_cell.length_a   1.000
_cell.length_b   1.000
_cell.length_c   1.000
_cell.angle_alpha   90.00
_cell.angle_beta   90.00
_cell.angle_gamma   90.00
#
_symmetry.space_group_name_H-M   'P 1'
#
loop_
_entity.id
_entity.type
_entity.pdbx_description
1 polymer ?
#
loop_
_entity_poly.entity_id
_entity_poly.type
_entity_poly.pdbx_seq_one_letter_code
_entity_poly.pdbx_strand_id
1 'polypeptide(L)'
;MHPLPEYPRPSMRRDSYVNLNGPWDYAITQSSEFPAKWDGAILVPYSPEAKASGVGRTLQPGQWLHYHRTFTPPAGEGGRVLLHFGAVDYACAVEVNGRLAGGHRGGYWPFTLDITDLLRPQGRNTLWVAVQDPTGTGTQARGKQTLRPGGMFYPAQSGIWQTVWLERVPENYIDTLTVTPDYDARTVTVKVHTSKPGGAVNLWAVVRAGGVTIAEDWSSDEADRDGEVTLNIAEEHFFPWSPDSPFLYDLTVGTTQGEEEGFDTVHSYFALRKWECKEDAKGIRRFFLNGRPILLNGLLDQGYWPDGLYTPPSDAAVEHELHTVRELGFNLLRKHAKIEPERWYYHCDKLGIIVWQDMVNGGGAYPMWYVTYLTNALQPLMRHAPDGKLLWGFLGRGSAHSREEYARELADTVAALGRHPCIGCWVPFNEGWGQFDARKATETLRALDPSRPVDEASGWFDRGGGDVHSIHNYFYPLRIRPNVRTVALSEYGGIAWPMPGHEPPRKTYGYGTARSRAELTERYCDLQRKTVLPQLKKGLSALVYTQLTDVEDEVNGLFTYDRTAIKPDAAAVRAVNEALEAEFEKAVKA
;
A
#
# COMPACT_ATOMS: atom_id res chain seq x y z
N MET A 1 -12.47 -24.53 -0.09
CA MET A 1 -12.11 -23.40 0.80
C MET A 1 -12.06 -22.17 -0.07
N HIS A 2 -12.70 -21.07 0.33
CA HIS A 2 -12.59 -19.81 -0.42
C HIS A 2 -11.29 -19.13 0.03
N PRO A 3 -10.40 -18.72 -0.88
CA PRO A 3 -9.23 -17.94 -0.52
C PRO A 3 -9.66 -16.53 -0.08
N LEU A 4 -8.99 -15.98 0.92
CA LEU A 4 -9.25 -14.65 1.48
C LEU A 4 -10.75 -14.40 1.73
N PRO A 5 -11.36 -15.13 2.69
CA PRO A 5 -12.81 -15.05 2.93
C PRO A 5 -13.23 -13.79 3.71
N GLU A 6 -12.28 -13.07 4.28
CA GLU A 6 -12.52 -11.91 5.11
C GLU A 6 -13.08 -10.75 4.28
N TYR A 7 -13.84 -9.84 4.95
CA TYR A 7 -14.35 -8.64 4.31
C TYR A 7 -13.18 -7.73 3.86
N PRO A 8 -13.08 -7.39 2.56
CA PRO A 8 -11.84 -6.83 1.99
C PRO A 8 -11.60 -5.36 2.28
N ARG A 9 -12.63 -4.59 2.68
CA ARG A 9 -12.58 -3.14 2.91
C ARG A 9 -12.96 -2.79 4.37
N PRO A 10 -12.05 -3.00 5.35
CA PRO A 10 -12.34 -2.78 6.77
C PRO A 10 -12.76 -1.35 7.12
N SER A 11 -12.30 -0.35 6.36
CA SER A 11 -12.61 1.07 6.57
C SER A 11 -14.03 1.49 6.16
N MET A 12 -14.79 0.60 5.52
CA MET A 12 -16.16 0.86 5.10
C MET A 12 -16.92 -0.47 4.95
N ARG A 13 -17.09 -1.19 6.05
CA ARG A 13 -17.69 -2.53 6.08
C ARG A 13 -19.21 -2.45 6.13
N ARG A 14 -19.88 -3.31 5.36
CA ARG A 14 -21.31 -3.60 5.43
C ARG A 14 -21.56 -5.06 5.79
N ASP A 15 -22.73 -5.34 6.35
CA ASP A 15 -23.12 -6.70 6.70
C ASP A 15 -23.60 -7.51 5.47
N SER A 16 -24.09 -6.82 4.45
CA SER A 16 -24.44 -7.42 3.17
C SER A 16 -23.20 -7.71 2.33
N TYR A 17 -22.65 -8.94 2.43
CA TYR A 17 -21.40 -9.33 1.79
C TYR A 17 -21.48 -10.72 1.18
N VAL A 18 -21.12 -10.81 -0.10
CA VAL A 18 -20.92 -12.08 -0.80
C VAL A 18 -19.57 -12.10 -1.47
N ASN A 19 -18.65 -12.94 -0.99
CA ASN A 19 -17.33 -13.13 -1.57
C ASN A 19 -17.42 -13.94 -2.87
N LEU A 20 -16.83 -13.43 -3.94
CA LEU A 20 -16.75 -14.10 -5.24
C LEU A 20 -15.38 -14.73 -5.52
N ASN A 21 -14.46 -14.78 -4.56
CA ASN A 21 -13.20 -15.52 -4.70
C ASN A 21 -13.46 -17.02 -4.89
N GLY A 22 -12.49 -17.73 -5.42
CA GLY A 22 -12.57 -19.16 -5.65
C GLY A 22 -12.38 -19.52 -7.12
N PRO A 23 -12.82 -20.70 -7.58
CA PRO A 23 -12.62 -21.13 -8.97
C PRO A 23 -13.52 -20.35 -9.94
N TRP A 24 -12.89 -19.83 -11.00
CA TRP A 24 -13.53 -19.22 -12.15
C TRP A 24 -13.06 -19.93 -13.42
N ASP A 25 -13.87 -19.94 -14.48
CA ASP A 25 -13.38 -20.36 -15.81
C ASP A 25 -12.46 -19.27 -16.36
N TYR A 26 -11.39 -19.65 -17.08
CA TYR A 26 -10.50 -18.70 -17.73
C TYR A 26 -10.12 -19.12 -19.15
N ALA A 27 -9.76 -18.13 -19.97
CA ALA A 27 -9.12 -18.34 -21.27
C ALA A 27 -8.12 -17.21 -21.57
N ILE A 28 -7.01 -17.51 -22.24
CA ILE A 28 -6.08 -16.53 -22.79
C ILE A 28 -6.16 -16.56 -24.31
N THR A 29 -6.58 -15.45 -24.91
CA THR A 29 -6.86 -15.34 -26.34
C THR A 29 -6.15 -14.14 -27.00
N GLN A 30 -6.30 -14.01 -28.32
CA GLN A 30 -5.85 -12.84 -29.09
C GLN A 30 -6.97 -11.82 -29.36
N SER A 31 -8.18 -12.08 -28.89
CA SER A 31 -9.38 -11.26 -29.12
C SER A 31 -10.00 -10.81 -27.80
N SER A 32 -10.59 -9.62 -27.79
CA SER A 32 -11.40 -9.13 -26.67
C SER A 32 -12.80 -9.75 -26.61
N GLU A 33 -13.19 -10.53 -27.60
CA GLU A 33 -14.50 -11.16 -27.66
C GLU A 33 -14.62 -12.34 -26.70
N PHE A 34 -15.85 -12.63 -26.28
CA PHE A 34 -16.16 -13.78 -25.44
C PHE A 34 -15.56 -15.07 -26.05
N PRO A 35 -14.74 -15.84 -25.30
CA PRO A 35 -14.05 -16.99 -25.85
C PRO A 35 -15.02 -18.12 -26.21
N ALA A 36 -14.82 -18.73 -27.38
CA ALA A 36 -15.61 -19.89 -27.81
C ALA A 36 -15.35 -21.13 -26.94
N LYS A 37 -14.19 -21.19 -26.28
CA LYS A 37 -13.75 -22.27 -25.39
C LYS A 37 -12.92 -21.75 -24.25
N TRP A 38 -13.13 -22.30 -23.06
CA TRP A 38 -12.35 -22.03 -21.86
C TRP A 38 -11.10 -22.93 -21.83
N ASP A 39 -9.97 -22.38 -21.39
CA ASP A 39 -8.71 -23.12 -21.22
C ASP A 39 -8.73 -24.00 -19.96
N GLY A 40 -9.51 -23.62 -18.96
CA GLY A 40 -9.63 -24.35 -17.70
C GLY A 40 -10.20 -23.48 -16.57
N ALA A 41 -9.81 -23.80 -15.34
CA ALA A 41 -10.18 -23.04 -14.15
C ALA A 41 -8.98 -22.27 -13.59
N ILE A 42 -9.23 -21.05 -13.08
CA ILE A 42 -8.29 -20.21 -12.36
C ILE A 42 -8.83 -19.93 -10.95
N LEU A 43 -7.96 -19.96 -9.94
CA LEU A 43 -8.33 -19.64 -8.57
C LEU A 43 -8.19 -18.13 -8.34
N VAL A 44 -9.29 -17.38 -8.34
CA VAL A 44 -9.35 -15.95 -8.01
C VAL A 44 -9.23 -15.79 -6.49
N PRO A 45 -8.42 -14.84 -5.95
CA PRO A 45 -7.83 -13.71 -6.62
C PRO A 45 -6.33 -13.89 -6.94
N TYR A 46 -5.89 -15.01 -7.44
CA TYR A 46 -4.49 -15.17 -7.85
C TYR A 46 -4.33 -14.91 -9.34
N SER A 47 -3.29 -14.14 -9.70
CA SER A 47 -2.95 -13.86 -11.10
C SER A 47 -2.58 -15.14 -11.87
N PRO A 48 -2.76 -15.22 -13.20
CA PRO A 48 -2.46 -16.42 -13.97
C PRO A 48 -0.97 -16.82 -13.90
N GLU A 49 -0.07 -15.92 -13.56
CA GLU A 49 1.36 -16.17 -13.36
C GLU A 49 1.65 -16.90 -12.03
N ALA A 50 0.80 -16.66 -11.02
CA ALA A 50 0.98 -17.22 -9.68
C ALA A 50 0.72 -18.73 -9.64
N LYS A 51 1.56 -19.49 -8.93
CA LYS A 51 1.34 -20.96 -8.73
C LYS A 51 -0.01 -21.23 -8.08
N ALA A 52 -0.41 -20.40 -7.11
CA ALA A 52 -1.67 -20.52 -6.38
C ALA A 52 -2.91 -20.40 -7.27
N SER A 53 -2.81 -19.76 -8.43
CA SER A 53 -3.92 -19.69 -9.40
C SER A 53 -4.28 -21.02 -10.03
N GLY A 54 -3.33 -21.99 -10.07
CA GLY A 54 -3.44 -23.24 -10.80
C GLY A 54 -3.17 -23.12 -12.31
N VAL A 55 -2.80 -21.94 -12.82
CA VAL A 55 -2.57 -21.68 -14.26
C VAL A 55 -1.08 -21.68 -14.60
N GLY A 56 -0.27 -20.87 -13.92
CA GLY A 56 1.18 -20.81 -14.13
C GLY A 56 1.59 -20.28 -15.53
N ARG A 57 0.80 -19.36 -16.12
CA ARG A 57 1.06 -18.79 -17.46
C ARG A 57 1.18 -17.29 -17.39
N THR A 58 2.25 -16.74 -17.95
CA THR A 58 2.45 -15.29 -18.08
C THR A 58 1.62 -14.74 -19.24
N LEU A 59 0.75 -13.76 -18.95
CA LEU A 59 0.03 -13.02 -19.96
C LEU A 59 1.01 -12.18 -20.80
N GLN A 60 0.91 -12.27 -22.12
CA GLN A 60 1.77 -11.52 -23.02
C GLN A 60 1.08 -10.25 -23.51
N PRO A 61 1.83 -9.17 -23.76
CA PRO A 61 1.26 -7.96 -24.36
C PRO A 61 0.48 -8.25 -25.63
N GLY A 62 -0.73 -7.70 -25.72
CA GLY A 62 -1.67 -7.95 -26.83
C GLY A 62 -2.56 -9.17 -26.66
N GLN A 63 -2.32 -10.00 -25.68
CA GLN A 63 -3.26 -11.05 -25.30
C GLN A 63 -4.38 -10.50 -24.40
N TRP A 64 -5.49 -11.23 -24.37
CA TRP A 64 -6.63 -10.99 -23.49
C TRP A 64 -6.79 -12.18 -22.54
N LEU A 65 -6.93 -11.86 -21.25
CA LEU A 65 -7.28 -12.81 -20.21
C LEU A 65 -8.76 -12.67 -19.90
N HIS A 66 -9.51 -13.73 -20.10
CA HIS A 66 -10.94 -13.79 -19.84
C HIS A 66 -11.21 -14.58 -18.58
N TYR A 67 -12.16 -14.10 -17.79
CA TYR A 67 -12.69 -14.77 -16.62
C TYR A 67 -14.20 -14.92 -16.77
N HIS A 68 -14.74 -16.04 -16.29
CA HIS A 68 -16.19 -16.26 -16.27
C HIS A 68 -16.59 -16.95 -14.98
N ARG A 69 -17.71 -16.50 -14.42
CA ARG A 69 -18.32 -17.10 -13.24
C ARG A 69 -19.84 -16.93 -13.24
N THR A 70 -20.54 -17.90 -12.64
CA THR A 70 -21.95 -17.72 -12.25
C THR A 70 -22.02 -17.32 -10.78
N PHE A 71 -22.99 -16.45 -10.45
CA PHE A 71 -23.18 -15.97 -9.08
C PHE A 71 -24.66 -15.78 -8.74
N THR A 72 -24.95 -15.67 -7.44
CA THR A 72 -26.21 -15.23 -6.89
C THR A 72 -25.98 -13.93 -6.14
N PRO A 73 -26.79 -12.88 -6.34
CA PRO A 73 -26.64 -11.63 -5.61
C PRO A 73 -26.91 -11.84 -4.11
N PRO A 74 -26.46 -10.90 -3.24
CA PRO A 74 -26.79 -10.95 -1.80
C PRO A 74 -28.29 -11.02 -1.58
N ALA A 75 -28.72 -11.76 -0.54
CA ALA A 75 -30.15 -11.90 -0.18
C ALA A 75 -30.78 -10.53 0.15
N GLY A 76 -32.09 -10.41 -0.03
CA GLY A 76 -32.87 -9.20 0.21
C GLY A 76 -33.65 -8.76 -1.04
N GLU A 77 -34.64 -7.90 -0.82
CA GLU A 77 -35.46 -7.30 -1.86
C GLU A 77 -35.18 -5.78 -1.95
N GLY A 78 -35.35 -5.20 -3.12
CA GLY A 78 -35.11 -3.76 -3.35
C GLY A 78 -33.64 -3.34 -3.27
N GLY A 79 -33.40 -2.04 -3.28
CA GLY A 79 -32.08 -1.44 -3.24
C GLY A 79 -31.22 -1.73 -4.46
N ARG A 80 -29.92 -1.45 -4.31
CA ARG A 80 -28.91 -1.61 -5.37
C ARG A 80 -27.98 -2.78 -5.04
N VAL A 81 -27.42 -3.41 -6.07
CA VAL A 81 -26.38 -4.45 -5.94
C VAL A 81 -25.11 -3.94 -6.56
N LEU A 82 -24.10 -3.80 -5.72
CA LEU A 82 -22.78 -3.31 -6.09
C LEU A 82 -21.81 -4.48 -6.27
N LEU A 83 -21.10 -4.48 -7.39
CA LEU A 83 -19.99 -5.40 -7.68
C LEU A 83 -18.67 -4.65 -7.50
N HIS A 84 -17.85 -5.16 -6.61
CA HIS A 84 -16.56 -4.56 -6.26
C HIS A 84 -15.41 -5.45 -6.70
N PHE A 85 -14.34 -4.80 -7.16
CA PHE A 85 -13.04 -5.41 -7.40
C PHE A 85 -12.00 -4.66 -6.56
N GLY A 86 -11.20 -5.38 -5.78
CA GLY A 86 -10.10 -4.80 -5.02
C GLY A 86 -8.98 -4.29 -5.92
N ALA A 87 -8.62 -5.06 -6.95
CA ALA A 87 -7.73 -4.62 -8.03
C ALA A 87 -7.77 -5.59 -9.21
N VAL A 88 -7.59 -5.05 -10.42
CA VAL A 88 -7.42 -5.81 -11.68
C VAL A 88 -6.31 -5.16 -12.49
N ASP A 89 -5.20 -5.85 -12.71
CA ASP A 89 -4.08 -5.36 -13.51
C ASP A 89 -4.22 -5.78 -14.98
N TYR A 90 -4.30 -4.90 -15.96
CA TYR A 90 -4.21 -3.45 -15.88
C TYR A 90 -5.52 -2.78 -16.34
N ALA A 91 -6.09 -3.18 -17.47
CA ALA A 91 -7.32 -2.62 -18.01
C ALA A 91 -8.36 -3.72 -18.21
N CYS A 92 -9.60 -3.50 -17.78
CA CYS A 92 -10.64 -4.50 -17.90
C CYS A 92 -11.98 -3.93 -18.39
N ALA A 93 -12.77 -4.82 -19.00
CA ALA A 93 -14.20 -4.66 -19.26
C ALA A 93 -14.96 -5.74 -18.49
N VAL A 94 -16.11 -5.37 -17.92
CA VAL A 94 -16.94 -6.25 -17.07
C VAL A 94 -18.34 -6.32 -17.64
N GLU A 95 -18.84 -7.54 -17.89
CA GLU A 95 -20.20 -7.78 -18.33
C GLU A 95 -20.97 -8.66 -17.34
N VAL A 96 -22.22 -8.33 -17.16
CA VAL A 96 -23.19 -9.12 -16.40
C VAL A 96 -24.32 -9.56 -17.32
N ASN A 97 -24.57 -10.85 -17.43
CA ASN A 97 -25.61 -11.44 -18.29
C ASN A 97 -25.50 -11.01 -19.78
N GLY A 98 -24.28 -10.83 -20.28
CA GLY A 98 -23.99 -10.41 -21.66
C GLY A 98 -24.25 -8.92 -21.92
N ARG A 99 -24.37 -8.10 -20.89
CA ARG A 99 -24.51 -6.63 -20.98
C ARG A 99 -23.35 -5.97 -20.26
N LEU A 100 -22.74 -4.96 -20.89
CA LEU A 100 -21.64 -4.20 -20.33
C LEU A 100 -22.07 -3.51 -19.02
N ALA A 101 -21.39 -3.83 -17.92
CA ALA A 101 -21.54 -3.17 -16.62
C ALA A 101 -20.62 -1.96 -16.50
N GLY A 102 -19.41 -2.04 -17.07
CA GLY A 102 -18.41 -0.99 -17.04
C GLY A 102 -17.02 -1.50 -17.33
N GLY A 103 -16.03 -0.69 -17.03
CA GLY A 103 -14.62 -1.03 -17.15
C GLY A 103 -13.76 -0.21 -16.22
N HIS A 104 -12.49 -0.63 -16.05
CA HIS A 104 -11.51 0.04 -15.21
C HIS A 104 -10.15 0.06 -15.89
N ARG A 105 -9.32 1.02 -15.50
CA ARG A 105 -7.92 1.13 -15.91
C ARG A 105 -7.08 1.60 -14.73
N GLY A 106 -6.03 0.83 -14.42
CA GLY A 106 -5.16 1.01 -13.26
C GLY A 106 -5.06 -0.28 -12.45
N GLY A 107 -3.83 -0.83 -12.27
CA GLY A 107 -3.62 -2.19 -11.74
C GLY A 107 -3.72 -2.30 -10.22
N TYR A 108 -3.89 -1.21 -9.47
CA TYR A 108 -3.68 -1.21 -8.01
C TYR A 108 -4.86 -0.66 -7.20
N TRP A 109 -5.84 -0.04 -7.82
CA TRP A 109 -6.93 0.64 -7.14
C TRP A 109 -8.24 -0.11 -7.25
N PRO A 110 -9.07 -0.06 -6.19
CA PRO A 110 -10.39 -0.67 -6.22
C PRO A 110 -11.35 0.13 -7.11
N PHE A 111 -12.34 -0.58 -7.65
CA PHE A 111 -13.47 0.03 -8.35
C PHE A 111 -14.77 -0.72 -8.08
N THR A 112 -15.87 0.00 -8.25
CA THR A 112 -17.23 -0.48 -7.98
C THR A 112 -18.13 -0.27 -9.20
N LEU A 113 -18.97 -1.24 -9.49
CA LEU A 113 -19.96 -1.19 -10.55
C LEU A 113 -21.35 -1.48 -9.98
N ASP A 114 -22.31 -0.63 -10.22
CA ASP A 114 -23.71 -0.92 -9.92
C ASP A 114 -24.25 -1.84 -11.01
N ILE A 115 -24.61 -3.05 -10.63
CA ILE A 115 -25.08 -4.09 -11.55
C ILE A 115 -26.57 -4.38 -11.42
N THR A 116 -27.30 -3.61 -10.63
CA THR A 116 -28.72 -3.85 -10.28
C THR A 116 -29.58 -4.11 -11.50
N ASP A 117 -29.54 -3.18 -12.47
CA ASP A 117 -30.37 -3.21 -13.67
C ASP A 117 -29.94 -4.28 -14.71
N LEU A 118 -28.81 -4.96 -14.43
CA LEU A 118 -28.28 -6.04 -15.26
C LEU A 118 -28.64 -7.43 -14.72
N LEU A 119 -29.14 -7.51 -13.47
CA LEU A 119 -29.48 -8.77 -12.84
C LEU A 119 -30.73 -9.41 -13.44
N ARG A 120 -30.75 -10.73 -13.49
CA ARG A 120 -31.94 -11.49 -13.80
C ARG A 120 -32.86 -11.52 -12.59
N PRO A 121 -34.17 -11.35 -12.76
CA PRO A 121 -35.12 -11.42 -11.63
C PRO A 121 -35.11 -12.78 -10.92
N GLN A 122 -34.78 -13.84 -11.63
CA GLN A 122 -34.71 -15.20 -11.13
C GLN A 122 -33.54 -15.97 -11.73
N GLY A 123 -33.02 -16.94 -10.98
CA GLY A 123 -31.92 -17.81 -11.41
C GLY A 123 -30.54 -17.24 -11.16
N ARG A 124 -29.53 -17.89 -11.75
CA ARG A 124 -28.12 -17.50 -11.60
C ARG A 124 -27.76 -16.44 -12.64
N ASN A 125 -26.96 -15.49 -12.20
CA ASN A 125 -26.36 -14.48 -13.07
C ASN A 125 -25.00 -14.95 -13.56
N THR A 126 -24.56 -14.42 -14.69
CA THR A 126 -23.23 -14.67 -15.27
C THR A 126 -22.40 -13.40 -15.20
N LEU A 127 -21.16 -13.52 -14.83
CA LEU A 127 -20.14 -12.47 -14.79
C LEU A 127 -19.03 -12.85 -15.74
N TRP A 128 -18.66 -11.96 -16.64
CA TRP A 128 -17.53 -12.04 -17.52
C TRP A 128 -16.63 -10.84 -17.37
N VAL A 129 -15.31 -11.06 -17.27
CA VAL A 129 -14.29 -10.02 -17.18
C VAL A 129 -13.24 -10.30 -18.25
N ALA A 130 -12.99 -9.31 -19.11
CA ALA A 130 -11.91 -9.36 -20.10
C ALA A 130 -10.82 -8.37 -19.71
N VAL A 131 -9.59 -8.84 -19.60
CA VAL A 131 -8.45 -8.07 -19.11
C VAL A 131 -7.33 -8.03 -20.12
N GLN A 132 -6.67 -6.89 -20.24
CA GLN A 132 -5.45 -6.68 -21.00
C GLN A 132 -4.40 -6.01 -20.14
N ASP A 133 -3.17 -6.52 -20.16
CA ASP A 133 -2.04 -5.94 -19.45
C ASP A 133 -0.80 -5.86 -20.36
N PRO A 134 -0.29 -4.64 -20.62
CA PRO A 134 0.95 -4.47 -21.37
C PRO A 134 2.21 -4.71 -20.53
N THR A 135 2.11 -4.90 -19.22
CA THR A 135 3.21 -5.10 -18.26
C THR A 135 4.38 -4.14 -18.51
N GLY A 136 5.55 -4.64 -18.87
CA GLY A 136 6.78 -3.85 -19.10
C GLY A 136 6.86 -3.15 -20.46
N THR A 137 5.86 -3.26 -21.34
CA THR A 137 5.84 -2.62 -22.68
C THR A 137 5.01 -1.36 -22.75
N GLY A 138 4.20 -1.08 -21.70
CA GLY A 138 3.39 0.11 -21.57
C GLY A 138 4.06 1.23 -20.76
N THR A 139 3.26 2.25 -20.42
CA THR A 139 3.70 3.40 -19.59
C THR A 139 2.97 3.50 -18.26
N GLN A 140 2.07 2.58 -17.97
CA GLN A 140 1.29 2.48 -16.74
C GLN A 140 2.16 2.22 -15.51
N ALA A 141 1.59 2.39 -14.34
CA ALA A 141 2.16 1.94 -13.07
C ALA A 141 2.33 0.42 -13.10
N ARG A 142 3.52 -0.08 -12.76
CA ARG A 142 3.85 -1.51 -12.76
C ARG A 142 4.80 -1.95 -11.65
N GLY A 143 5.37 -0.99 -10.91
CA GLY A 143 6.36 -1.31 -9.88
C GLY A 143 7.58 -2.01 -10.44
N LYS A 144 7.98 -3.10 -9.81
CA LYS A 144 9.11 -3.95 -10.23
C LYS A 144 8.74 -5.11 -11.16
N GLN A 145 7.51 -5.15 -11.65
CA GLN A 145 7.04 -6.20 -12.56
C GLN A 145 7.77 -6.17 -13.91
N THR A 146 8.12 -7.35 -14.42
CA THR A 146 8.73 -7.51 -15.73
C THR A 146 8.39 -8.86 -16.36
N LEU A 147 8.34 -8.89 -17.69
CA LEU A 147 8.22 -10.14 -18.47
C LEU A 147 9.53 -10.95 -18.49
N ARG A 148 10.63 -10.37 -18.02
CA ARG A 148 11.96 -11.01 -17.94
C ARG A 148 12.53 -10.83 -16.55
N PRO A 149 12.03 -11.58 -15.54
CA PRO A 149 12.47 -11.43 -14.16
C PRO A 149 13.95 -11.77 -13.98
N GLY A 150 14.59 -11.09 -13.01
CA GLY A 150 15.97 -11.30 -12.61
C GLY A 150 16.56 -10.11 -11.89
N GLY A 151 17.50 -10.37 -10.98
CA GLY A 151 18.07 -9.36 -10.10
C GLY A 151 17.01 -8.75 -9.20
N MET A 152 16.82 -7.43 -9.29
CA MET A 152 15.87 -6.66 -8.49
C MET A 152 14.48 -6.47 -9.16
N PHE A 153 14.22 -7.16 -10.28
CA PHE A 153 12.94 -7.14 -10.99
C PHE A 153 12.29 -8.53 -10.95
N TYR A 154 10.98 -8.56 -10.74
CA TYR A 154 10.24 -9.76 -10.38
C TYR A 154 9.21 -10.15 -11.43
N PRO A 155 8.61 -11.36 -11.36
CA PRO A 155 7.61 -11.81 -12.30
C PRO A 155 6.48 -10.79 -12.49
N ALA A 156 6.04 -10.67 -13.72
CA ALA A 156 4.80 -9.98 -14.08
C ALA A 156 3.62 -10.62 -13.37
N GLN A 157 2.58 -9.83 -13.15
CA GLN A 157 1.29 -10.35 -12.74
C GLN A 157 0.18 -9.57 -13.43
N SER A 158 -0.90 -10.25 -13.77
CA SER A 158 -1.98 -9.68 -14.58
C SER A 158 -3.34 -10.09 -14.05
N GLY A 159 -4.38 -9.37 -14.43
CA GLY A 159 -5.75 -9.74 -14.12
C GLY A 159 -6.17 -9.48 -12.67
N ILE A 160 -7.16 -10.23 -12.21
CA ILE A 160 -7.73 -10.10 -10.87
C ILE A 160 -6.73 -10.63 -9.83
N TRP A 161 -6.22 -9.76 -8.94
CA TRP A 161 -5.28 -10.15 -7.91
C TRP A 161 -5.70 -9.74 -6.49
N GLN A 162 -6.84 -9.06 -6.34
CA GLN A 162 -7.50 -8.80 -5.07
C GLN A 162 -8.94 -9.29 -5.09
N THR A 163 -9.55 -9.39 -3.91
CA THR A 163 -10.90 -9.93 -3.72
C THR A 163 -11.94 -9.26 -4.64
N VAL A 164 -12.85 -10.08 -5.15
CA VAL A 164 -14.07 -9.67 -5.85
C VAL A 164 -15.26 -9.97 -4.95
N TRP A 165 -16.18 -9.01 -4.77
CA TRP A 165 -17.32 -9.21 -3.88
C TRP A 165 -18.54 -8.41 -4.30
N LEU A 166 -19.68 -8.77 -3.71
CA LEU A 166 -20.97 -8.09 -3.89
C LEU A 166 -21.47 -7.54 -2.56
N GLU A 167 -22.14 -6.41 -2.63
CA GLU A 167 -22.92 -5.82 -1.55
C GLU A 167 -24.33 -5.49 -2.05
N ARG A 168 -25.33 -5.64 -1.18
CA ARG A 168 -26.66 -5.05 -1.40
C ARG A 168 -26.77 -3.81 -0.51
N VAL A 169 -27.16 -2.70 -1.10
CA VAL A 169 -27.29 -1.40 -0.44
C VAL A 169 -28.68 -0.81 -0.68
N PRO A 170 -29.15 0.14 0.12
CA PRO A 170 -30.38 0.88 -0.15
C PRO A 170 -30.34 1.59 -1.51
N GLU A 171 -31.47 2.12 -1.96
CA GLU A 171 -31.56 2.92 -3.21
C GLU A 171 -30.68 4.17 -3.18
N ASN A 172 -30.58 4.82 -2.02
CA ASN A 172 -29.58 5.84 -1.75
C ASN A 172 -28.67 5.35 -0.63
N TYR A 173 -27.39 5.18 -0.94
CA TYR A 173 -26.39 4.59 -0.05
C TYR A 173 -25.20 5.54 0.13
N ILE A 174 -24.41 5.31 1.18
CA ILE A 174 -23.12 5.99 1.40
C ILE A 174 -22.16 5.52 0.32
N ASP A 175 -21.89 6.38 -0.67
CA ASP A 175 -20.94 6.11 -1.75
C ASP A 175 -19.49 6.30 -1.28
N THR A 176 -19.24 7.42 -0.58
CA THR A 176 -17.94 7.68 0.02
C THR A 176 -18.06 8.08 1.49
N LEU A 177 -17.09 7.61 2.27
CA LEU A 177 -16.92 7.95 3.68
C LEU A 177 -15.54 8.55 3.88
N THR A 178 -15.49 9.79 4.34
CA THR A 178 -14.25 10.47 4.74
C THR A 178 -14.23 10.64 6.26
N VAL A 179 -13.16 10.15 6.90
CA VAL A 179 -12.94 10.25 8.34
C VAL A 179 -11.68 11.06 8.57
N THR A 180 -11.81 12.21 9.21
CA THR A 180 -10.70 13.15 9.45
C THR A 180 -10.52 13.36 10.96
N PRO A 181 -9.60 12.60 11.59
CA PRO A 181 -9.25 12.80 13.00
C PRO A 181 -8.38 14.05 13.16
N ASP A 182 -8.65 14.82 14.20
CA ASP A 182 -7.79 15.92 14.67
C ASP A 182 -7.25 15.59 16.06
N TYR A 183 -5.94 15.36 16.12
CA TYR A 183 -5.23 15.01 17.36
C TYR A 183 -5.22 16.16 18.36
N ASP A 184 -4.98 17.39 17.90
CA ASP A 184 -4.84 18.57 18.77
C ASP A 184 -6.20 19.02 19.31
N ALA A 185 -7.23 19.00 18.45
CA ALA A 185 -8.60 19.31 18.84
C ALA A 185 -9.30 18.15 19.58
N ARG A 186 -8.76 16.94 19.50
CA ARG A 186 -9.40 15.71 20.01
C ARG A 186 -10.80 15.49 19.42
N THR A 187 -10.90 15.67 18.10
CA THR A 187 -12.15 15.48 17.37
C THR A 187 -11.97 14.49 16.24
N VAL A 188 -13.08 14.00 15.72
CA VAL A 188 -13.15 13.30 14.43
C VAL A 188 -14.29 13.89 13.62
N THR A 189 -13.98 14.39 12.43
CA THR A 189 -14.98 14.83 11.46
C THR A 189 -15.28 13.70 10.52
N VAL A 190 -16.56 13.32 10.43
CA VAL A 190 -17.10 12.29 9.56
C VAL A 190 -17.90 12.98 8.48
N LYS A 191 -17.52 12.76 7.23
CA LYS A 191 -18.24 13.26 6.06
C LYS A 191 -18.67 12.11 5.17
N VAL A 192 -19.92 12.11 4.75
CA VAL A 192 -20.45 11.15 3.77
C VAL A 192 -20.88 11.86 2.50
N HIS A 193 -20.75 11.14 1.39
CA HIS A 193 -21.37 11.50 0.12
C HIS A 193 -22.28 10.34 -0.29
N THR A 194 -23.56 10.62 -0.57
CA THR A 194 -24.52 9.59 -0.95
C THR A 194 -24.62 9.43 -2.46
N SER A 195 -25.09 8.26 -2.91
CA SER A 195 -25.14 7.88 -4.33
C SER A 195 -26.09 8.71 -5.18
N LYS A 196 -27.16 9.26 -4.58
CA LYS A 196 -28.17 10.02 -5.32
C LYS A 196 -28.26 11.48 -4.87
N PRO A 197 -28.39 12.45 -5.79
CA PRO A 197 -28.73 13.82 -5.44
C PRO A 197 -30.19 13.93 -5.01
N GLY A 198 -30.48 14.90 -4.16
CA GLY A 198 -31.83 15.34 -3.82
C GLY A 198 -32.33 14.88 -2.46
N GLY A 199 -32.51 15.84 -1.58
CA GLY A 199 -33.05 15.70 -0.23
C GLY A 199 -32.01 15.81 0.87
N ALA A 200 -32.47 16.22 2.04
CA ALA A 200 -31.62 16.30 3.25
C ALA A 200 -31.07 14.92 3.60
N VAL A 201 -29.78 14.85 3.86
CA VAL A 201 -29.11 13.66 4.38
C VAL A 201 -29.03 13.78 5.89
N ASN A 202 -29.82 12.96 6.61
CA ASN A 202 -29.66 12.83 8.05
C ASN A 202 -28.51 11.85 8.30
N LEU A 203 -27.39 12.38 8.74
CA LEU A 203 -26.19 11.61 9.09
C LEU A 203 -26.15 11.39 10.60
N TRP A 204 -25.90 10.18 11.03
CA TRP A 204 -25.53 9.86 12.41
C TRP A 204 -24.20 9.14 12.48
N ALA A 205 -23.44 9.39 13.53
CA ALA A 205 -22.18 8.71 13.78
C ALA A 205 -22.02 8.37 15.25
N VAL A 206 -21.48 7.18 15.52
CA VAL A 206 -21.21 6.67 16.87
C VAL A 206 -19.77 6.19 16.95
N VAL A 207 -19.04 6.72 17.94
CA VAL A 207 -17.66 6.30 18.24
C VAL A 207 -17.66 5.40 19.46
N ARG A 208 -16.95 4.28 19.38
CA ARG A 208 -16.74 3.37 20.52
C ARG A 208 -15.26 3.16 20.80
N ALA A 209 -14.96 3.03 22.09
CA ALA A 209 -13.64 2.63 22.57
C ALA A 209 -13.79 1.35 23.39
N GLY A 210 -13.17 0.23 22.95
CA GLY A 210 -13.30 -1.06 23.62
C GLY A 210 -14.75 -1.54 23.76
N GLY A 211 -15.60 -1.26 22.78
CA GLY A 211 -17.02 -1.62 22.76
C GLY A 211 -17.95 -0.64 23.51
N VAL A 212 -17.42 0.34 24.24
CA VAL A 212 -18.20 1.36 24.98
C VAL A 212 -18.41 2.57 24.06
N THR A 213 -19.66 3.04 23.94
CA THR A 213 -19.97 4.30 23.24
C THR A 213 -19.39 5.47 24.03
N ILE A 214 -18.55 6.29 23.37
CA ILE A 214 -17.85 7.43 23.98
C ILE A 214 -18.25 8.76 23.37
N ALA A 215 -18.77 8.76 22.15
CA ALA A 215 -19.32 9.93 21.49
C ALA A 215 -20.37 9.48 20.46
N GLU A 216 -21.42 10.28 20.32
CA GLU A 216 -22.42 10.12 19.25
C GLU A 216 -22.98 11.49 18.89
N ASP A 217 -23.30 11.70 17.64
CA ASP A 217 -23.91 12.94 17.17
C ASP A 217 -24.67 12.73 15.85
N TRP A 218 -25.54 13.68 15.52
CA TRP A 218 -26.38 13.71 14.33
C TRP A 218 -26.24 15.05 13.63
N SER A 219 -26.23 15.00 12.34
CA SER A 219 -26.36 16.20 11.49
C SER A 219 -27.56 16.02 10.57
N SER A 220 -28.39 17.06 10.47
CA SER A 220 -29.41 17.18 9.42
C SER A 220 -28.99 18.32 8.50
N ASP A 221 -28.35 17.99 7.40
CA ASP A 221 -27.94 18.99 6.42
C ASP A 221 -28.92 19.01 5.24
N GLU A 222 -29.39 20.19 4.87
CA GLU A 222 -30.22 20.36 3.67
C GLU A 222 -29.37 20.34 2.38
N ALA A 223 -28.07 20.08 2.50
CA ALA A 223 -27.16 20.00 1.38
C ALA A 223 -27.39 18.72 0.54
N ASP A 224 -27.34 18.92 -0.75
CA ASP A 224 -27.80 18.01 -1.79
C ASP A 224 -26.89 16.78 -1.98
N ARG A 225 -26.65 15.90 -1.07
CA ARG A 225 -25.91 14.63 -1.12
C ARG A 225 -24.87 14.46 0.00
N ASP A 226 -24.43 15.54 0.62
CA ASP A 226 -23.38 15.52 1.62
C ASP A 226 -23.94 15.62 3.03
N GLY A 227 -23.41 14.84 3.94
CA GLY A 227 -23.64 14.99 5.38
C GLY A 227 -22.30 15.08 6.10
N GLU A 228 -22.23 15.95 7.11
CA GLU A 228 -21.02 16.12 7.91
C GLU A 228 -21.36 16.23 9.40
N VAL A 229 -20.59 15.54 10.25
CA VAL A 229 -20.69 15.63 11.69
C VAL A 229 -19.30 15.60 12.32
N THR A 230 -19.09 16.37 13.39
CA THR A 230 -17.84 16.39 14.14
C THR A 230 -18.08 15.94 15.59
N LEU A 231 -17.46 14.82 15.96
CA LEU A 231 -17.57 14.25 17.30
C LEU A 231 -16.34 14.63 18.15
N ASN A 232 -16.60 14.98 19.41
CA ASN A 232 -15.55 15.32 20.39
C ASN A 232 -15.18 14.07 21.18
N ILE A 233 -13.89 13.81 21.35
CA ILE A 233 -13.37 12.74 22.19
C ILE A 233 -12.94 13.34 23.54
N ALA A 234 -13.62 12.96 24.60
CA ALA A 234 -13.31 13.43 25.96
C ALA A 234 -11.88 13.00 26.38
N GLU A 235 -11.29 13.76 27.30
CA GLU A 235 -9.89 13.56 27.71
C GLU A 235 -9.63 12.16 28.28
N GLU A 236 -10.57 11.62 29.04
CA GLU A 236 -10.51 10.27 29.62
C GLU A 236 -10.59 9.15 28.59
N HIS A 237 -11.03 9.46 27.36
CA HIS A 237 -11.12 8.55 26.22
C HIS A 237 -10.10 8.85 25.13
N PHE A 238 -9.14 9.72 25.39
CA PHE A 238 -8.11 10.12 24.45
C PHE A 238 -6.95 9.12 24.46
N PHE A 239 -6.95 8.17 23.53
CA PHE A 239 -5.95 7.11 23.37
C PHE A 239 -5.19 7.31 22.05
N PRO A 240 -4.09 8.09 22.04
CA PRO A 240 -3.31 8.30 20.82
C PRO A 240 -2.71 7.03 20.26
N TRP A 241 -2.80 6.84 18.96
CA TRP A 241 -2.17 5.74 18.25
C TRP A 241 -0.65 5.91 18.18
N SER A 242 0.07 4.86 18.51
CA SER A 242 1.51 4.74 18.31
C SER A 242 1.90 3.29 18.09
N PRO A 243 3.13 2.97 17.63
CA PRO A 243 3.62 1.59 17.53
C PRO A 243 3.44 0.78 18.81
N ASP A 244 3.62 1.39 19.98
CA ASP A 244 3.55 0.71 21.27
C ASP A 244 2.13 0.70 21.87
N SER A 245 1.25 1.54 21.35
CA SER A 245 -0.17 1.62 21.75
C SER A 245 -1.04 1.87 20.52
N PRO A 246 -1.25 0.86 19.64
CA PRO A 246 -1.95 1.02 18.37
C PRO A 246 -3.48 1.00 18.55
N PHE A 247 -3.99 1.97 19.33
CA PHE A 247 -5.40 2.06 19.65
C PHE A 247 -6.22 2.52 18.45
N LEU A 248 -7.26 1.77 18.12
CA LEU A 248 -8.25 2.09 17.09
C LEU A 248 -9.62 2.31 17.75
N TYR A 249 -10.27 3.40 17.38
CA TYR A 249 -11.67 3.64 17.72
C TYR A 249 -12.57 2.98 16.69
N ASP A 250 -13.61 2.29 17.14
CA ASP A 250 -14.66 1.80 16.24
C ASP A 250 -15.58 2.98 15.87
N LEU A 251 -15.93 3.08 14.62
CA LEU A 251 -16.85 4.08 14.08
C LEU A 251 -18.00 3.40 13.35
N THR A 252 -19.24 3.72 13.75
CA THR A 252 -20.43 3.32 13.00
C THR A 252 -21.08 4.58 12.45
N VAL A 253 -21.37 4.58 11.16
CA VAL A 253 -21.96 5.71 10.44
C VAL A 253 -23.20 5.24 9.70
N GLY A 254 -24.27 5.99 9.82
CA GLY A 254 -25.49 5.70 9.10
C GLY A 254 -26.17 6.95 8.55
N THR A 255 -26.91 6.76 7.47
CA THR A 255 -27.70 7.82 6.82
C THR A 255 -29.14 7.44 6.72
N THR A 256 -30.04 8.42 6.88
CA THR A 256 -31.47 8.29 6.59
C THR A 256 -31.89 9.35 5.59
N GLN A 257 -32.82 9.01 4.72
CA GLN A 257 -33.42 9.97 3.80
C GLN A 257 -34.94 9.78 3.83
N GLY A 258 -35.66 10.77 4.38
CA GLY A 258 -37.11 10.69 4.58
C GLY A 258 -37.56 9.74 5.70
N GLU A 259 -38.87 9.60 5.90
CA GLU A 259 -39.44 8.72 6.93
C GLU A 259 -39.62 7.26 6.47
N GLU A 260 -39.54 6.95 5.18
CA GLU A 260 -39.91 5.64 4.60
C GLU A 260 -38.78 4.91 3.85
N GLU A 261 -37.61 5.53 3.62
CA GLU A 261 -36.52 4.90 2.86
C GLU A 261 -35.46 4.30 3.78
N GLY A 262 -34.99 3.10 3.44
CA GLY A 262 -34.07 2.31 4.23
C GLY A 262 -32.74 3.01 4.56
N PHE A 263 -32.23 2.66 5.74
CA PHE A 263 -30.96 3.17 6.26
C PHE A 263 -29.78 2.47 5.59
N ASP A 264 -28.74 3.23 5.17
CA ASP A 264 -27.45 2.62 4.94
C ASP A 264 -26.59 2.77 6.21
N THR A 265 -25.95 1.71 6.60
CA THR A 265 -25.05 1.68 7.76
C THR A 265 -23.72 1.07 7.35
N VAL A 266 -22.64 1.78 7.68
CA VAL A 266 -21.27 1.31 7.48
C VAL A 266 -20.50 1.30 8.78
N HIS A 267 -19.64 0.29 8.94
CA HIS A 267 -18.72 0.18 10.04
C HIS A 267 -17.32 0.53 9.56
N SER A 268 -16.64 1.36 10.33
CA SER A 268 -15.31 1.88 10.05
C SER A 268 -14.49 1.93 11.33
N TYR A 269 -13.30 2.50 11.25
CA TYR A 269 -12.44 2.78 12.39
C TYR A 269 -11.57 4.00 12.08
N PHE A 270 -10.97 4.56 13.14
CA PHE A 270 -9.97 5.61 13.00
C PHE A 270 -9.01 5.60 14.20
N ALA A 271 -7.97 6.41 14.11
CA ALA A 271 -7.09 6.67 15.24
C ALA A 271 -6.71 8.15 15.32
N LEU A 272 -6.46 8.63 16.54
CA LEU A 272 -5.95 9.97 16.81
C LEU A 272 -4.42 9.92 16.85
N ARG A 273 -3.76 10.60 15.92
CA ARG A 273 -2.30 10.70 15.87
C ARG A 273 -1.87 11.95 15.12
N LYS A 274 -0.62 12.40 15.37
CA LYS A 274 -0.05 13.58 14.71
C LYS A 274 1.39 13.32 14.30
N TRP A 275 1.69 13.47 13.00
CA TRP A 275 3.04 13.45 12.45
C TRP A 275 3.60 14.85 12.31
N GLU A 276 4.89 15.04 12.64
CA GLU A 276 5.61 16.28 12.46
C GLU A 276 7.08 16.00 12.10
N CYS A 277 7.67 16.89 11.29
CA CYS A 277 9.11 16.97 11.10
C CYS A 277 9.58 18.31 11.67
N LYS A 278 10.16 18.30 12.87
CA LYS A 278 10.58 19.51 13.59
C LYS A 278 11.91 19.31 14.31
N GLU A 279 12.45 20.38 14.86
CA GLU A 279 13.70 20.32 15.61
C GLU A 279 13.43 19.76 17.03
N ASP A 280 14.38 18.88 17.47
CA ASP A 280 14.46 18.42 18.85
C ASP A 280 15.06 19.52 19.77
N ALA A 281 15.23 19.24 21.05
CA ALA A 281 15.78 20.18 22.01
C ALA A 281 17.21 20.66 21.69
N LYS A 282 17.91 19.97 20.79
CA LYS A 282 19.27 20.34 20.30
C LYS A 282 19.28 21.07 18.98
N GLY A 283 18.13 21.40 18.40
CA GLY A 283 18.02 22.03 17.09
C GLY A 283 18.28 21.06 15.93
N ILE A 284 18.13 19.75 16.14
CA ILE A 284 18.29 18.73 15.12
C ILE A 284 16.90 18.28 14.66
N ARG A 285 16.63 18.32 13.35
CA ARG A 285 15.34 17.86 12.80
C ARG A 285 15.16 16.36 12.94
N ARG A 286 13.98 15.95 13.43
CA ARG A 286 13.56 14.59 13.70
C ARG A 286 12.14 14.35 13.23
N PHE A 287 11.77 13.07 13.09
CA PHE A 287 10.36 12.68 13.05
C PHE A 287 9.78 12.75 14.47
N PHE A 288 8.57 13.27 14.56
CA PHE A 288 7.79 13.29 15.79
C PHE A 288 6.44 12.62 15.54
N LEU A 289 6.05 11.79 16.48
CA LEU A 289 4.72 11.21 16.56
C LEU A 289 4.09 11.66 17.89
N ASN A 290 2.91 12.29 17.81
CA ASN A 290 2.17 12.77 18.98
C ASN A 290 3.03 13.69 19.87
N GLY A 291 3.81 14.56 19.24
CA GLY A 291 4.66 15.53 19.93
C GLY A 291 5.96 14.96 20.51
N ARG A 292 6.25 13.67 20.36
CA ARG A 292 7.47 13.01 20.83
C ARG A 292 8.38 12.61 19.67
N PRO A 293 9.71 12.83 19.79
CA PRO A 293 10.63 12.35 18.77
C PRO A 293 10.61 10.81 18.72
N ILE A 294 10.64 10.25 17.51
CA ILE A 294 10.59 8.80 17.27
C ILE A 294 11.70 8.37 16.32
N LEU A 295 12.37 7.26 16.60
CA LEU A 295 13.20 6.56 15.64
C LEU A 295 12.32 5.65 14.77
N LEU A 296 12.35 5.87 13.47
CA LEU A 296 11.73 4.96 12.51
C LEU A 296 12.78 3.91 12.12
N ASN A 297 12.61 2.68 12.61
CA ASN A 297 13.52 1.57 12.33
C ASN A 297 12.76 0.46 11.62
N GLY A 298 13.09 0.23 10.36
CA GLY A 298 12.28 -0.64 9.52
C GLY A 298 13.01 -1.38 8.42
N LEU A 299 12.18 -2.01 7.58
CA LEU A 299 12.58 -2.88 6.48
C LEU A 299 11.92 -2.44 5.18
N LEU A 300 12.65 -2.61 4.07
CA LEU A 300 12.08 -2.48 2.73
C LEU A 300 11.22 -3.72 2.44
N ASP A 301 9.98 -3.51 2.03
CA ASP A 301 9.03 -4.58 1.75
C ASP A 301 8.52 -4.52 0.31
N GLN A 302 8.83 -5.55 -0.47
CA GLN A 302 8.44 -5.67 -1.87
C GLN A 302 7.01 -6.19 -2.04
N GLY A 303 6.44 -6.83 -1.01
CA GLY A 303 5.07 -7.35 -1.04
C GLY A 303 4.84 -8.54 -1.97
N TYR A 304 5.85 -9.37 -2.22
CA TYR A 304 5.72 -10.59 -3.02
C TYR A 304 5.66 -11.85 -2.18
N TRP A 305 4.86 -12.81 -2.61
CA TRP A 305 4.68 -14.13 -2.00
C TRP A 305 5.07 -15.23 -2.99
N PRO A 306 5.69 -16.34 -2.54
CA PRO A 306 6.24 -17.34 -3.46
C PRO A 306 5.21 -18.04 -4.35
N ASP A 307 4.00 -18.26 -3.84
CA ASP A 307 2.93 -18.95 -4.57
C ASP A 307 1.87 -17.98 -5.12
N GLY A 308 1.71 -16.81 -4.52
CA GLY A 308 0.66 -15.84 -4.81
C GLY A 308 1.11 -14.58 -5.52
N LEU A 309 2.42 -14.37 -5.69
CA LEU A 309 3.02 -13.12 -6.18
C LEU A 309 2.53 -11.91 -5.34
N TYR A 310 1.67 -11.06 -5.89
CA TYR A 310 1.12 -9.91 -5.14
C TYR A 310 0.05 -10.30 -4.12
N THR A 311 -0.55 -11.47 -4.24
CA THR A 311 -1.66 -11.89 -3.39
C THR A 311 -1.15 -12.76 -2.23
N PRO A 312 -1.36 -12.35 -0.97
CA PRO A 312 -0.98 -13.17 0.18
C PRO A 312 -1.83 -14.43 0.26
N PRO A 313 -1.33 -15.51 0.87
CA PRO A 313 -2.09 -16.76 1.00
C PRO A 313 -3.27 -16.67 1.98
N SER A 314 -3.17 -15.81 3.00
CA SER A 314 -4.22 -15.59 4.00
C SER A 314 -3.92 -14.36 4.86
N ASP A 315 -4.93 -13.84 5.56
CA ASP A 315 -4.76 -12.82 6.60
C ASP A 315 -3.80 -13.27 7.70
N ALA A 316 -3.92 -14.52 8.14
CA ALA A 316 -3.05 -15.08 9.18
C ALA A 316 -1.56 -15.07 8.77
N ALA A 317 -1.24 -15.25 7.48
CA ALA A 317 0.13 -15.15 6.99
C ALA A 317 0.64 -13.70 7.05
N VAL A 318 -0.20 -12.73 6.72
CA VAL A 318 0.11 -11.30 6.85
C VAL A 318 0.32 -10.92 8.31
N GLU A 319 -0.59 -11.30 9.19
CA GLU A 319 -0.47 -11.03 10.63
C GLU A 319 0.81 -11.65 11.22
N HIS A 320 1.14 -12.89 10.86
CA HIS A 320 2.37 -13.56 11.29
C HIS A 320 3.64 -12.78 10.87
N GLU A 321 3.70 -12.34 9.61
CA GLU A 321 4.82 -11.54 9.10
C GLU A 321 4.97 -10.23 9.90
N LEU A 322 3.88 -9.50 10.09
CA LEU A 322 3.87 -8.22 10.82
C LEU A 322 4.22 -8.39 12.31
N HIS A 323 3.70 -9.43 12.97
CA HIS A 323 4.09 -9.76 14.34
C HIS A 323 5.59 -10.05 14.47
N THR A 324 6.13 -10.84 13.53
CA THR A 324 7.56 -11.17 13.55
C THR A 324 8.44 -9.94 13.30
N VAL A 325 8.00 -9.00 12.45
CA VAL A 325 8.68 -7.70 12.29
C VAL A 325 8.75 -6.95 13.62
N ARG A 326 7.65 -6.90 14.38
CA ARG A 326 7.61 -6.29 15.73
C ARG A 326 8.51 -7.01 16.73
N GLU A 327 8.46 -8.34 16.75
CA GLU A 327 9.29 -9.15 17.63
C GLU A 327 10.78 -8.95 17.39
N LEU A 328 11.21 -8.66 16.18
CA LEU A 328 12.58 -8.30 15.84
C LEU A 328 12.96 -6.86 16.24
N GLY A 329 12.03 -6.08 16.79
CA GLY A 329 12.27 -4.70 17.24
C GLY A 329 12.20 -3.65 16.13
N PHE A 330 11.50 -3.94 15.02
CA PHE A 330 11.17 -2.95 14.00
C PHE A 330 9.80 -2.35 14.25
N ASN A 331 9.62 -1.09 13.84
CA ASN A 331 8.35 -0.37 13.92
C ASN A 331 7.88 0.20 12.57
N LEU A 332 8.64 -0.04 11.51
CA LEU A 332 8.41 0.53 10.18
C LEU A 332 8.52 -0.54 9.09
N LEU A 333 7.64 -0.48 8.11
CA LEU A 333 7.83 -1.08 6.79
C LEU A 333 7.74 0.00 5.71
N ARG A 334 8.72 0.05 4.81
CA ARG A 334 8.60 0.83 3.59
C ARG A 334 8.04 -0.06 2.49
N LYS A 335 6.78 0.14 2.14
CA LYS A 335 6.12 -0.59 1.06
C LYS A 335 6.61 -0.06 -0.27
N HIS A 336 7.42 -0.87 -0.94
CA HIS A 336 8.21 -0.44 -2.08
C HIS A 336 7.47 -0.69 -3.39
N ALA A 337 7.10 0.42 -4.05
CA ALA A 337 6.52 0.48 -5.39
C ALA A 337 5.31 -0.46 -5.61
N LYS A 338 4.53 -0.71 -4.56
CA LYS A 338 3.32 -1.55 -4.57
C LYS A 338 2.27 -0.95 -3.65
N ILE A 339 0.98 -1.12 -4.01
CA ILE A 339 -0.16 -0.88 -3.12
C ILE A 339 -0.73 -2.24 -2.74
N GLU A 340 -0.85 -2.49 -1.44
CA GLU A 340 -1.39 -3.73 -0.90
C GLU A 340 -2.92 -3.72 -0.88
N PRO A 341 -3.58 -4.89 -0.71
CA PRO A 341 -4.97 -4.94 -0.29
C PRO A 341 -5.20 -4.15 1.01
N GLU A 342 -6.35 -3.50 1.15
CA GLU A 342 -6.66 -2.65 2.31
C GLU A 342 -6.50 -3.38 3.66
N ARG A 343 -6.76 -4.68 3.70
CA ARG A 343 -6.58 -5.51 4.89
C ARG A 343 -5.14 -5.56 5.40
N TRP A 344 -4.14 -5.45 4.53
CA TRP A 344 -2.74 -5.38 4.95
C TRP A 344 -2.48 -4.11 5.77
N TYR A 345 -2.98 -2.96 5.31
CA TYR A 345 -2.87 -1.69 6.07
C TYR A 345 -3.67 -1.75 7.38
N TYR A 346 -4.86 -2.35 7.36
CA TYR A 346 -5.64 -2.57 8.59
C TYR A 346 -4.88 -3.39 9.64
N HIS A 347 -4.15 -4.43 9.23
CA HIS A 347 -3.29 -5.18 10.15
C HIS A 347 -2.11 -4.32 10.63
N CYS A 348 -1.51 -3.48 9.79
CA CYS A 348 -0.50 -2.51 10.23
C CYS A 348 -1.07 -1.52 11.25
N ASP A 349 -2.29 -1.01 11.02
CA ASP A 349 -3.00 -0.12 11.95
C ASP A 349 -3.20 -0.77 13.32
N LYS A 350 -3.63 -2.04 13.34
CA LYS A 350 -3.86 -2.82 14.57
C LYS A 350 -2.59 -3.20 15.31
N LEU A 351 -1.52 -3.46 14.60
CA LEU A 351 -0.27 -3.99 15.16
C LEU A 351 0.79 -2.92 15.42
N GLY A 352 0.49 -1.66 15.08
CA GLY A 352 1.41 -0.55 15.30
C GLY A 352 2.63 -0.57 14.38
N ILE A 353 2.47 -1.05 13.14
CA ILE A 353 3.49 -0.95 12.11
C ILE A 353 3.30 0.35 11.35
N ILE A 354 4.26 1.23 11.39
CA ILE A 354 4.29 2.43 10.56
C ILE A 354 4.58 2.02 9.12
N VAL A 355 3.94 2.69 8.16
CA VAL A 355 4.14 2.42 6.73
C VAL A 355 4.66 3.67 6.04
N TRP A 356 5.79 3.57 5.37
CA TRP A 356 6.18 4.49 4.31
C TRP A 356 5.68 3.92 2.99
N GLN A 357 4.82 4.68 2.33
CA GLN A 357 4.15 4.23 1.12
C GLN A 357 4.79 4.87 -0.11
N ASP A 358 5.46 4.05 -0.90
CA ASP A 358 5.91 4.46 -2.24
C ASP A 358 4.74 4.50 -3.20
N MET A 359 4.71 5.53 -4.06
CA MET A 359 3.86 5.50 -5.25
C MET A 359 4.38 4.45 -6.23
N VAL A 360 3.47 3.80 -6.92
CA VAL A 360 3.88 2.77 -7.89
C VAL A 360 4.54 3.42 -9.09
N ASN A 361 5.79 3.11 -9.34
CA ASN A 361 6.51 3.62 -10.49
C ASN A 361 6.01 3.01 -11.80
N GLY A 362 6.13 3.77 -12.86
CA GLY A 362 5.77 3.40 -14.23
C GLY A 362 6.53 4.27 -15.22
N GLY A 363 5.93 4.51 -16.37
CA GLY A 363 6.57 5.22 -17.47
C GLY A 363 7.13 4.27 -18.52
N GLY A 364 7.60 4.80 -19.64
CA GLY A 364 8.27 4.04 -20.68
C GLY A 364 9.65 3.57 -20.25
N ALA A 365 10.43 3.10 -21.20
CA ALA A 365 11.82 2.70 -20.93
C ALA A 365 12.66 3.92 -20.48
N TYR A 366 13.41 3.76 -19.42
CA TYR A 366 14.41 4.70 -18.94
C TYR A 366 15.78 4.02 -18.87
N PRO A 367 16.88 4.76 -19.03
CA PRO A 367 18.20 4.16 -19.15
C PRO A 367 18.74 3.74 -17.78
N MET A 368 18.72 2.43 -17.48
CA MET A 368 19.23 1.85 -16.22
C MET A 368 20.69 2.22 -15.95
N TRP A 369 21.51 2.36 -17.00
CA TRP A 369 22.90 2.80 -16.84
C TRP A 369 23.00 4.19 -16.22
N TYR A 370 22.05 5.08 -16.49
CA TYR A 370 22.00 6.43 -15.94
C TYR A 370 21.38 6.46 -14.55
N VAL A 371 20.16 5.91 -14.38
CA VAL A 371 19.42 6.00 -13.12
C VAL A 371 20.00 5.10 -12.02
N THR A 372 20.71 4.02 -12.37
CA THR A 372 21.27 3.07 -11.40
C THR A 372 22.80 3.14 -11.36
N TYR A 373 23.48 2.78 -12.45
CA TYR A 373 24.95 2.59 -12.40
C TYR A 373 25.72 3.89 -12.28
N LEU A 374 25.44 4.88 -13.14
CA LEU A 374 26.11 6.17 -13.12
C LEU A 374 25.80 6.92 -11.83
N THR A 375 24.56 6.89 -11.39
CA THR A 375 24.11 7.58 -10.18
C THR A 375 24.76 7.00 -8.93
N ASN A 376 24.85 5.68 -8.80
CA ASN A 376 25.59 5.05 -7.71
C ASN A 376 27.08 5.41 -7.73
N ALA A 377 27.72 5.42 -8.89
CA ALA A 377 29.13 5.75 -9.02
C ALA A 377 29.43 7.24 -8.72
N LEU A 378 28.52 8.15 -9.07
CA LEU A 378 28.68 9.60 -8.96
C LEU A 378 27.64 10.24 -8.03
N GLN A 379 27.19 9.55 -6.99
CA GLN A 379 26.12 9.95 -6.07
C GLN A 379 26.13 11.44 -5.67
N PRO A 380 27.25 12.03 -5.21
CA PRO A 380 27.26 13.44 -4.80
C PRO A 380 26.91 14.41 -5.92
N LEU A 381 27.28 14.11 -7.17
CA LEU A 381 27.04 14.96 -8.34
C LEU A 381 25.63 14.74 -8.91
N MET A 382 25.17 13.50 -8.93
CA MET A 382 23.88 13.11 -9.53
C MET A 382 22.69 13.34 -8.59
N ARG A 383 22.95 13.56 -7.29
CA ARG A 383 21.91 13.75 -6.29
C ARG A 383 20.88 14.81 -6.67
N HIS A 384 21.33 15.92 -7.27
CA HIS A 384 20.48 17.03 -7.65
C HIS A 384 20.25 17.13 -9.16
N ALA A 385 20.43 16.03 -9.90
CA ALA A 385 20.18 16.00 -11.33
C ALA A 385 18.74 16.45 -11.65
N PRO A 386 18.53 17.21 -12.75
CA PRO A 386 17.23 17.73 -13.11
C PRO A 386 16.28 16.61 -13.59
N ASP A 387 14.98 16.77 -13.35
CA ASP A 387 13.91 15.87 -13.76
C ASP A 387 12.75 16.57 -14.51
N GLY A 388 12.99 17.81 -14.95
CA GLY A 388 11.99 18.64 -15.63
C GLY A 388 11.82 18.30 -17.12
N LYS A 389 11.04 19.12 -17.81
CA LYS A 389 10.53 18.94 -19.18
C LYS A 389 11.56 18.46 -20.21
N LEU A 390 12.80 18.95 -20.13
CA LEU A 390 13.87 18.56 -21.08
C LEU A 390 14.30 17.09 -20.92
N LEU A 391 14.09 16.49 -19.76
CA LEU A 391 14.49 15.11 -19.46
C LEU A 391 13.31 14.12 -19.39
N TRP A 392 12.06 14.58 -19.51
CA TRP A 392 10.90 13.68 -19.42
C TRP A 392 11.00 12.48 -20.37
N GLY A 393 11.37 12.71 -21.65
CA GLY A 393 11.55 11.62 -22.62
C GLY A 393 12.66 10.65 -22.24
N PHE A 394 13.79 11.17 -21.74
CA PHE A 394 14.92 10.37 -21.28
C PHE A 394 14.61 9.55 -20.01
N LEU A 395 13.81 10.10 -19.10
CA LEU A 395 13.38 9.44 -17.87
C LEU A 395 12.09 8.60 -18.03
N GLY A 396 11.67 8.32 -19.29
CA GLY A 396 10.52 7.46 -19.57
C GLY A 396 9.15 8.14 -19.40
N ARG A 397 9.09 9.46 -19.25
CA ARG A 397 7.85 10.24 -19.07
C ARG A 397 7.54 11.23 -20.21
N GLY A 398 8.00 10.92 -21.42
CA GLY A 398 7.76 11.76 -22.61
C GLY A 398 6.28 11.89 -23.00
N SER A 399 5.47 10.85 -22.79
CA SER A 399 4.02 10.88 -23.06
C SER A 399 3.28 11.77 -22.06
N ALA A 400 2.42 12.69 -22.56
CA ALA A 400 1.51 13.47 -21.72
C ALA A 400 0.55 12.55 -20.97
N HIS A 401 -0.04 11.57 -21.65
CA HIS A 401 -0.91 10.56 -21.06
C HIS A 401 -0.27 9.85 -19.85
N SER A 402 1.00 9.43 -19.96
CA SER A 402 1.71 8.77 -18.85
C SER A 402 1.89 9.69 -17.63
N ARG A 403 2.07 11.00 -17.85
CA ARG A 403 2.19 11.95 -16.73
C ARG A 403 0.86 12.27 -16.09
N GLU A 404 -0.21 12.39 -16.89
CA GLU A 404 -1.59 12.58 -16.41
C GLU A 404 -2.08 11.36 -15.66
N GLU A 405 -1.81 10.16 -16.16
CA GLU A 405 -2.11 8.88 -15.49
C GLU A 405 -1.42 8.83 -14.12
N TYR A 406 -0.11 9.09 -14.05
CA TYR A 406 0.61 9.14 -12.78
C TYR A 406 0.01 10.15 -11.79
N ALA A 407 -0.36 11.36 -12.26
CA ALA A 407 -0.95 12.38 -11.39
C ALA A 407 -2.32 11.95 -10.82
N ARG A 408 -3.14 11.26 -11.63
CA ARG A 408 -4.40 10.67 -11.19
C ARG A 408 -4.15 9.57 -10.18
N GLU A 409 -3.27 8.61 -10.49
CA GLU A 409 -2.94 7.47 -9.64
C GLU A 409 -2.34 7.88 -8.29
N LEU A 410 -1.58 8.97 -8.26
CA LEU A 410 -1.09 9.57 -7.01
C LEU A 410 -2.26 10.05 -6.14
N ALA A 411 -3.26 10.71 -6.74
CA ALA A 411 -4.46 11.15 -6.02
C ALA A 411 -5.31 9.95 -5.57
N ASP A 412 -5.49 8.96 -6.42
CA ASP A 412 -6.23 7.73 -6.12
C ASP A 412 -5.56 6.96 -4.95
N THR A 413 -4.23 6.93 -4.90
CA THR A 413 -3.47 6.33 -3.80
C THR A 413 -3.74 7.03 -2.47
N VAL A 414 -3.70 8.37 -2.45
CA VAL A 414 -3.99 9.13 -1.23
C VAL A 414 -5.45 8.96 -0.82
N ALA A 415 -6.39 8.96 -1.76
CA ALA A 415 -7.81 8.76 -1.49
C ALA A 415 -8.09 7.36 -0.90
N ALA A 416 -7.44 6.33 -1.43
CA ALA A 416 -7.59 4.96 -0.94
C ALA A 416 -6.93 4.75 0.43
N LEU A 417 -5.71 5.24 0.64
CA LEU A 417 -4.87 4.91 1.79
C LEU A 417 -4.77 5.99 2.86
N GLY A 418 -5.14 7.24 2.57
CA GLY A 418 -5.01 8.36 3.50
C GLY A 418 -5.77 8.20 4.82
N ARG A 419 -6.77 7.32 4.86
CA ARG A 419 -7.54 6.97 6.04
C ARG A 419 -6.80 6.08 7.05
N HIS A 420 -5.74 5.37 6.61
CA HIS A 420 -5.00 4.46 7.47
C HIS A 420 -4.04 5.20 8.40
N PRO A 421 -4.18 5.07 9.74
CA PRO A 421 -3.29 5.73 10.68
C PRO A 421 -1.83 5.25 10.59
N CYS A 422 -1.57 4.04 10.14
CA CYS A 422 -0.22 3.50 9.97
C CYS A 422 0.61 4.25 8.92
N ILE A 423 0.00 4.88 7.92
CA ILE A 423 0.75 5.64 6.91
C ILE A 423 1.46 6.81 7.59
N GLY A 424 2.79 6.76 7.60
CA GLY A 424 3.65 7.75 8.24
C GLY A 424 4.40 8.66 7.28
N CYS A 425 4.51 8.29 5.99
CA CYS A 425 5.19 9.09 4.98
C CYS A 425 4.76 8.66 3.57
N TRP A 426 4.62 9.64 2.66
CA TRP A 426 4.44 9.41 1.24
C TRP A 426 5.76 9.53 0.49
N VAL A 427 6.01 8.62 -0.47
CA VAL A 427 7.24 8.61 -1.28
C VAL A 427 6.85 8.61 -2.76
N PRO A 428 6.81 9.78 -3.44
CA PRO A 428 6.38 9.85 -4.84
C PRO A 428 7.34 9.19 -5.82
N PHE A 429 8.66 9.21 -5.55
CA PHE A 429 9.65 8.62 -6.45
C PHE A 429 10.75 7.88 -5.70
N ASN A 430 11.22 6.79 -6.30
CA ASN A 430 12.39 6.03 -5.89
C ASN A 430 13.44 6.01 -6.99
N GLU A 431 14.69 6.36 -6.65
CA GLU A 431 15.89 6.16 -7.48
C GLU A 431 15.78 6.68 -8.92
N GLY A 432 14.94 7.69 -9.14
CA GLY A 432 14.74 8.27 -10.48
C GLY A 432 13.95 7.40 -11.45
N TRP A 433 13.37 6.28 -11.01
CA TRP A 433 12.61 5.37 -11.86
C TRP A 433 11.30 5.99 -12.30
N GLY A 434 11.28 6.44 -13.58
CA GLY A 434 10.14 7.16 -14.13
C GLY A 434 9.86 8.50 -13.42
N GLN A 435 10.83 9.08 -12.75
CA GLN A 435 10.72 10.35 -12.05
C GLN A 435 10.57 11.52 -13.02
N PHE A 436 9.71 12.46 -12.67
CA PHE A 436 9.54 13.74 -13.36
C PHE A 436 8.90 14.76 -12.43
N ASP A 437 9.31 16.02 -12.55
CA ASP A 437 8.73 17.16 -11.81
C ASP A 437 8.47 16.85 -10.31
N ALA A 438 9.45 16.26 -9.61
CA ALA A 438 9.28 15.74 -8.26
C ALA A 438 8.77 16.77 -7.26
N ARG A 439 9.17 18.04 -7.40
CA ARG A 439 8.62 19.13 -6.57
C ARG A 439 7.11 19.28 -6.73
N LYS A 440 6.61 19.23 -7.97
CA LYS A 440 5.18 19.33 -8.25
C LYS A 440 4.40 18.14 -7.67
N ALA A 441 4.95 16.92 -7.78
CA ALA A 441 4.36 15.75 -7.15
C ALA A 441 4.29 15.90 -5.62
N THR A 442 5.35 16.41 -5.00
CA THR A 442 5.39 16.73 -3.56
C THR A 442 4.34 17.76 -3.15
N GLU A 443 4.21 18.85 -3.92
CA GLU A 443 3.21 19.89 -3.68
C GLU A 443 1.78 19.33 -3.81
N THR A 444 1.54 18.47 -4.79
CA THR A 444 0.26 17.77 -4.96
C THR A 444 -0.05 16.88 -3.76
N LEU A 445 0.91 16.08 -3.29
CA LEU A 445 0.73 15.24 -2.10
C LEU A 445 0.42 16.05 -0.85
N ARG A 446 1.13 17.17 -0.63
CA ARG A 446 0.86 18.06 0.51
C ARG A 446 -0.52 18.72 0.45
N ALA A 447 -1.02 18.99 -0.75
CA ALA A 447 -2.38 19.52 -0.93
C ALA A 447 -3.45 18.46 -0.67
N LEU A 448 -3.19 17.20 -1.06
CA LEU A 448 -4.12 16.08 -0.86
C LEU A 448 -4.10 15.56 0.59
N ASP A 449 -2.91 15.52 1.21
CA ASP A 449 -2.74 15.06 2.58
C ASP A 449 -1.67 15.90 3.32
N PRO A 450 -2.08 16.99 3.96
CA PRO A 450 -1.16 17.83 4.74
C PRO A 450 -0.73 17.21 6.07
N SER A 451 -1.32 16.09 6.47
CA SER A 451 -1.11 15.49 7.79
C SER A 451 0.13 14.59 7.88
N ARG A 452 0.82 14.35 6.76
CA ARG A 452 1.96 13.42 6.68
C ARG A 452 3.17 14.04 5.99
N PRO A 453 4.39 13.68 6.45
CA PRO A 453 5.63 13.99 5.75
C PRO A 453 5.67 13.40 4.34
N VAL A 454 6.47 14.05 3.47
CA VAL A 454 6.74 13.59 2.10
C VAL A 454 8.25 13.43 1.91
N ASP A 455 8.69 12.25 1.48
CA ASP A 455 10.03 11.95 0.97
C ASP A 455 10.04 12.11 -0.56
N GLU A 456 10.38 13.30 -1.06
CA GLU A 456 10.23 13.73 -2.47
C GLU A 456 10.80 12.75 -3.48
N ALA A 457 12.04 12.28 -3.21
CA ALA A 457 12.76 11.36 -4.08
C ALA A 457 13.70 10.53 -3.23
N SER A 458 13.33 9.29 -2.99
CA SER A 458 14.12 8.39 -2.17
C SER A 458 15.41 8.02 -2.91
N GLY A 459 16.54 8.27 -2.26
CA GLY A 459 17.88 8.01 -2.78
C GLY A 459 18.53 9.19 -3.49
N TRP A 460 18.25 9.42 -4.74
CA TRP A 460 18.85 10.45 -5.58
C TRP A 460 17.84 11.16 -6.48
N PHE A 461 18.30 12.11 -7.29
CA PHE A 461 17.49 13.08 -8.02
C PHE A 461 16.62 13.97 -7.10
N ASP A 462 17.13 14.22 -5.88
CA ASP A 462 16.53 15.07 -4.85
C ASP A 462 16.49 16.53 -5.34
N ARG A 463 15.30 17.05 -5.58
CA ARG A 463 15.07 18.43 -6.05
C ARG A 463 14.97 19.44 -4.91
N GLY A 464 15.16 18.99 -3.67
CA GLY A 464 15.15 19.81 -2.46
C GLY A 464 13.77 20.13 -1.91
N GLY A 465 12.72 19.43 -2.39
CA GLY A 465 11.38 19.45 -1.83
C GLY A 465 11.21 18.44 -0.70
N GLY A 466 9.94 18.25 -0.28
CA GLY A 466 9.62 17.29 0.78
C GLY A 466 10.12 17.69 2.16
N ASP A 467 9.93 16.77 3.11
CA ASP A 467 10.28 16.93 4.53
C ASP A 467 11.50 16.10 4.90
N VAL A 468 11.88 15.17 4.02
CA VAL A 468 12.90 14.15 4.26
C VAL A 468 14.11 14.39 3.36
N HIS A 469 15.30 14.30 3.96
CA HIS A 469 16.56 14.19 3.27
C HIS A 469 16.94 12.71 3.20
N SER A 470 16.57 12.08 2.12
CA SER A 470 16.67 10.63 1.91
C SER A 470 18.04 10.21 1.41
N ILE A 471 18.57 9.10 1.91
CA ILE A 471 19.89 8.56 1.56
C ILE A 471 19.74 7.07 1.28
N HIS A 472 20.22 6.62 0.10
CA HIS A 472 20.51 5.21 -0.18
C HIS A 472 22.02 4.97 -0.06
N ASN A 473 22.42 3.99 0.72
CA ASN A 473 23.84 3.72 0.94
C ASN A 473 24.14 2.23 1.13
N TYR A 474 24.66 1.62 0.07
CA TYR A 474 25.08 0.22 0.08
C TYR A 474 26.61 0.04 0.09
N PHE A 475 27.38 1.03 -0.37
CA PHE A 475 28.79 0.84 -0.70
C PHE A 475 29.75 1.82 -0.02
N TYR A 476 29.27 2.94 0.50
CA TYR A 476 30.13 4.01 0.99
C TYR A 476 30.12 4.16 2.51
N PRO A 477 31.16 4.71 3.12
CA PRO A 477 31.14 5.07 4.54
C PRO A 477 30.00 6.05 4.82
N LEU A 478 29.08 5.68 5.72
CA LEU A 478 27.94 6.52 6.09
C LEU A 478 28.38 7.73 6.90
N ARG A 479 28.05 8.92 6.44
CA ARG A 479 28.33 10.19 7.11
C ARG A 479 27.10 11.07 7.11
N ILE A 480 26.40 11.11 8.24
CA ILE A 480 25.25 11.99 8.42
C ILE A 480 25.71 13.37 8.90
N ARG A 481 25.06 14.41 8.39
CA ARG A 481 25.17 15.79 8.83
C ARG A 481 23.77 16.34 9.09
N PRO A 482 23.60 17.20 10.12
CA PRO A 482 22.33 17.90 10.31
C PRO A 482 21.91 18.59 9.03
N ASN A 483 20.61 18.55 8.75
CA ASN A 483 20.01 19.08 7.53
C ASN A 483 18.75 19.90 7.89
N VAL A 484 18.34 20.80 7.03
CA VAL A 484 17.07 21.55 7.15
C VAL A 484 15.84 20.66 7.00
N ARG A 485 16.01 19.46 6.48
CA ARG A 485 15.00 18.39 6.40
C ARG A 485 15.40 17.23 7.32
N THR A 486 14.43 16.42 7.74
CA THR A 486 14.68 15.23 8.55
C THR A 486 15.49 14.19 7.77
N VAL A 487 16.56 13.67 8.36
CA VAL A 487 17.48 12.75 7.65
C VAL A 487 17.02 11.31 7.81
N ALA A 488 16.89 10.61 6.70
CA ALA A 488 16.57 9.20 6.61
C ALA A 488 17.60 8.42 5.80
N LEU A 489 18.00 7.28 6.31
CA LEU A 489 18.71 6.23 5.58
C LEU A 489 17.64 5.27 5.02
N SER A 490 17.08 5.66 3.90
CA SER A 490 15.86 5.06 3.35
C SER A 490 16.09 3.76 2.57
N GLU A 491 17.35 3.43 2.30
CA GLU A 491 17.78 2.08 1.90
C GLU A 491 19.25 1.85 2.26
N TYR A 492 19.56 0.68 2.84
CA TYR A 492 20.93 0.27 3.16
C TYR A 492 21.03 -1.22 3.46
N GLY A 493 22.24 -1.75 3.48
CA GLY A 493 22.56 -3.13 3.86
C GLY A 493 22.48 -4.10 2.68
N GLY A 494 21.44 -4.89 2.58
CA GLY A 494 21.23 -5.80 1.46
C GLY A 494 22.21 -6.96 1.37
N ILE A 495 22.60 -7.56 2.51
CA ILE A 495 23.53 -8.68 2.57
C ILE A 495 22.83 -9.96 2.15
N ALA A 496 23.20 -10.51 0.99
CA ALA A 496 22.64 -11.74 0.45
C ALA A 496 23.17 -12.98 1.15
N TRP A 497 22.28 -13.91 1.42
CA TRP A 497 22.62 -15.27 1.83
C TRP A 497 21.48 -16.22 1.45
N PRO A 498 21.66 -17.05 0.40
CA PRO A 498 20.69 -18.10 0.08
C PRO A 498 20.73 -19.17 1.17
N MET A 499 19.63 -19.27 1.93
CA MET A 499 19.55 -20.20 3.06
C MET A 499 19.35 -21.63 2.54
N PRO A 500 20.18 -22.60 2.96
CA PRO A 500 20.01 -24.00 2.58
C PRO A 500 18.65 -24.58 3.02
N GLY A 501 18.04 -25.41 2.18
CA GLY A 501 16.75 -26.04 2.46
C GLY A 501 15.52 -25.25 1.97
N HIS A 502 15.73 -24.06 1.44
CA HIS A 502 14.70 -23.25 0.76
C HIS A 502 14.96 -23.22 -0.75
N GLU A 503 13.96 -22.77 -1.54
CA GLU A 503 14.09 -22.71 -3.00
C GLU A 503 15.31 -21.84 -3.40
N PRO A 504 16.28 -22.40 -4.15
CA PRO A 504 17.47 -21.64 -4.49
C PRO A 504 17.14 -20.62 -5.59
N PRO A 505 17.72 -19.41 -5.53
CA PRO A 505 17.59 -18.43 -6.59
C PRO A 505 18.25 -18.95 -7.89
N ARG A 506 17.77 -18.52 -9.04
CA ARG A 506 18.44 -18.80 -10.33
C ARG A 506 19.83 -18.13 -10.36
N LYS A 507 19.90 -16.93 -9.79
CA LYS A 507 21.13 -16.16 -9.63
C LYS A 507 21.06 -15.36 -8.32
N THR A 508 22.08 -15.46 -7.48
CA THR A 508 22.15 -14.68 -6.25
C THR A 508 22.33 -13.21 -6.55
N TYR A 509 21.42 -12.36 -6.07
CA TYR A 509 21.51 -10.91 -6.12
C TYR A 509 21.49 -10.31 -4.70
N GLY A 510 22.28 -9.22 -4.50
CA GLY A 510 22.40 -8.47 -3.26
C GLY A 510 23.68 -7.62 -3.24
N TYR A 511 23.83 -6.81 -2.20
CA TYR A 511 24.91 -5.81 -2.08
C TYR A 511 26.12 -6.30 -1.27
N GLY A 512 26.28 -7.61 -1.16
CA GLY A 512 27.32 -8.35 -0.48
C GLY A 512 26.82 -9.74 -0.16
N THR A 513 27.70 -10.73 0.04
CA THR A 513 27.29 -12.11 0.26
C THR A 513 27.87 -12.64 1.57
N ALA A 514 27.04 -13.22 2.43
CA ALA A 514 27.43 -14.02 3.58
C ALA A 514 27.45 -15.52 3.19
N ARG A 515 28.24 -16.31 3.91
CA ARG A 515 28.43 -17.75 3.67
C ARG A 515 27.67 -18.62 4.66
N SER A 516 27.18 -18.03 5.74
CA SER A 516 26.50 -18.74 6.82
C SER A 516 25.56 -17.81 7.58
N ARG A 517 24.64 -18.41 8.37
CA ARG A 517 23.80 -17.70 9.33
C ARG A 517 24.62 -16.84 10.30
N ALA A 518 25.70 -17.40 10.83
CA ALA A 518 26.56 -16.70 11.77
C ALA A 518 27.20 -15.47 11.14
N GLU A 519 27.76 -15.60 9.93
CA GLU A 519 28.36 -14.46 9.21
C GLU A 519 27.30 -13.40 8.84
N LEU A 520 26.10 -13.81 8.40
CA LEU A 520 25.01 -12.87 8.13
C LEU A 520 24.65 -12.09 9.38
N THR A 521 24.48 -12.78 10.51
CA THR A 521 24.13 -12.17 11.80
C THR A 521 25.22 -11.20 12.27
N GLU A 522 26.49 -11.61 12.22
CA GLU A 522 27.61 -10.76 12.58
C GLU A 522 27.67 -9.50 11.73
N ARG A 523 27.59 -9.63 10.41
CA ARG A 523 27.66 -8.51 9.48
C ARG A 523 26.47 -7.56 9.63
N TYR A 524 25.27 -8.08 9.86
CA TYR A 524 24.10 -7.27 10.16
C TYR A 524 24.32 -6.46 11.45
N CYS A 525 24.68 -7.13 12.54
CA CYS A 525 24.90 -6.47 13.83
C CYS A 525 26.04 -5.45 13.78
N ASP A 526 27.14 -5.77 13.09
CA ASP A 526 28.27 -4.87 12.88
C ASP A 526 27.89 -3.61 12.08
N LEU A 527 27.11 -3.76 11.01
CA LEU A 527 26.58 -2.65 10.24
C LEU A 527 25.76 -1.70 11.14
N GLN A 528 24.88 -2.26 11.96
CA GLN A 528 24.07 -1.47 12.89
C GLN A 528 24.92 -0.76 13.94
N ARG A 529 25.78 -1.50 14.66
CA ARG A 529 26.58 -0.97 15.78
C ARG A 529 27.68 0.00 15.33
N LYS A 530 28.44 -0.38 14.28
CA LYS A 530 29.62 0.37 13.85
C LYS A 530 29.32 1.51 12.87
N THR A 531 28.27 1.36 12.06
CA THR A 531 27.98 2.31 10.99
C THR A 531 26.76 3.17 11.30
N VAL A 532 25.63 2.58 11.69
CA VAL A 532 24.36 3.27 11.86
C VAL A 532 24.25 3.99 13.20
N LEU A 533 24.46 3.26 14.31
CA LEU A 533 24.29 3.75 15.67
C LEU A 533 25.01 5.09 15.94
N PRO A 534 26.29 5.29 15.51
CA PRO A 534 26.98 6.56 15.72
C PRO A 534 26.36 7.75 14.97
N GLN A 535 25.50 7.52 13.99
CA GLN A 535 24.88 8.59 13.19
C GLN A 535 23.58 9.12 13.82
N LEU A 536 22.95 8.39 14.75
CA LEU A 536 21.71 8.80 15.41
C LEU A 536 21.87 10.16 16.10
N LYS A 537 22.96 10.37 16.84
CA LYS A 537 23.28 11.65 17.48
C LYS A 537 23.57 12.79 16.50
N LYS A 538 23.80 12.48 15.20
CA LYS A 538 24.08 13.47 14.15
C LYS A 538 22.85 13.86 13.34
N GLY A 539 21.67 13.34 13.68
CA GLY A 539 20.43 13.69 13.02
C GLY A 539 19.73 12.57 12.25
N LEU A 540 20.33 11.38 12.17
CA LEU A 540 19.65 10.24 11.54
C LEU A 540 18.41 9.86 12.35
N SER A 541 17.22 9.78 11.70
CA SER A 541 15.93 9.61 12.37
C SER A 541 15.07 8.50 11.76
N ALA A 542 15.44 7.99 10.59
CA ALA A 542 14.76 6.86 9.97
C ALA A 542 15.77 5.92 9.31
N LEU A 543 15.50 4.63 9.38
CA LEU A 543 16.33 3.52 8.93
C LEU A 543 15.45 2.53 8.19
N VAL A 544 15.80 2.17 6.94
CA VAL A 544 15.12 1.13 6.18
C VAL A 544 16.14 0.15 5.63
N TYR A 545 16.27 -0.99 6.30
CA TYR A 545 17.20 -2.04 5.86
C TYR A 545 16.62 -2.82 4.67
N THR A 546 17.42 -3.10 3.67
CA THR A 546 17.05 -3.89 2.49
C THR A 546 17.44 -5.36 2.71
N GLN A 547 16.47 -6.32 2.95
CA GLN A 547 15.02 -6.09 2.94
C GLN A 547 14.30 -7.04 3.90
N LEU A 548 12.97 -7.02 3.90
CA LEU A 548 12.14 -7.88 4.75
C LEU A 548 12.30 -9.35 4.37
N THR A 549 11.94 -9.71 3.14
CA THR A 549 11.99 -11.09 2.66
C THR A 549 12.88 -11.24 1.44
N ASP A 550 13.41 -12.43 1.20
CA ASP A 550 13.91 -12.79 -0.11
C ASP A 550 12.77 -12.68 -1.15
N VAL A 551 13.11 -12.31 -2.37
CA VAL A 551 12.18 -12.31 -3.52
C VAL A 551 12.94 -12.78 -4.75
N GLU A 552 12.59 -13.94 -5.30
CA GLU A 552 13.20 -14.53 -6.49
C GLU A 552 14.75 -14.60 -6.38
N ASP A 553 15.48 -13.89 -7.25
CA ASP A 553 16.95 -13.83 -7.24
C ASP A 553 17.51 -12.95 -6.12
N GLU A 554 16.70 -12.04 -5.57
CA GLU A 554 17.10 -11.09 -4.54
C GLU A 554 17.03 -11.73 -3.15
N VAL A 555 18.14 -12.36 -2.74
CA VAL A 555 18.23 -13.18 -1.51
C VAL A 555 18.93 -12.43 -0.36
N ASN A 556 18.57 -11.17 -0.17
CA ASN A 556 19.07 -10.27 0.88
C ASN A 556 18.03 -9.95 1.98
N GLY A 557 16.91 -10.65 1.98
CA GLY A 557 15.88 -10.57 3.03
C GLY A 557 16.38 -11.05 4.38
N LEU A 558 15.76 -10.54 5.45
CA LEU A 558 15.92 -11.13 6.79
C LEU A 558 15.09 -12.41 6.94
N PHE A 559 14.05 -12.57 6.14
CA PHE A 559 13.24 -13.78 6.05
C PHE A 559 13.51 -14.51 4.74
N THR A 560 13.31 -15.81 4.74
CA THR A 560 13.22 -16.58 3.50
C THR A 560 11.99 -16.17 2.70
N TYR A 561 11.97 -16.42 1.38
CA TYR A 561 10.84 -16.03 0.51
C TYR A 561 9.51 -16.65 0.96
N ASP A 562 9.54 -17.87 1.46
CA ASP A 562 8.38 -18.60 2.01
C ASP A 562 7.99 -18.20 3.44
N ARG A 563 8.69 -17.24 4.07
CA ARG A 563 8.51 -16.75 5.45
C ARG A 563 8.63 -17.84 6.54
N THR A 564 9.12 -19.03 6.20
CA THR A 564 9.21 -20.13 7.18
C THR A 564 10.43 -20.01 8.10
N ALA A 565 11.41 -19.15 7.76
CA ALA A 565 12.60 -18.95 8.57
C ALA A 565 13.06 -17.48 8.60
N ILE A 566 13.55 -17.07 9.78
CA ILE A 566 14.35 -15.86 9.97
C ILE A 566 15.80 -16.23 9.69
N LYS A 567 16.44 -15.60 8.73
CA LYS A 567 17.77 -15.95 8.24
C LYS A 567 18.89 -15.63 9.25
N PRO A 568 18.99 -14.42 9.83
CA PRO A 568 19.93 -14.14 10.91
C PRO A 568 19.43 -14.71 12.25
N ASP A 569 20.23 -14.57 13.29
CA ASP A 569 19.80 -14.86 14.66
C ASP A 569 18.82 -13.78 15.15
N ALA A 570 17.57 -14.17 15.43
CA ALA A 570 16.50 -13.24 15.78
C ALA A 570 16.78 -12.47 17.08
N ALA A 571 17.38 -13.14 18.10
CA ALA A 571 17.71 -12.50 19.36
C ALA A 571 18.82 -11.45 19.19
N ALA A 572 19.80 -11.72 18.33
CA ALA A 572 20.85 -10.76 18.02
C ALA A 572 20.33 -9.55 17.23
N VAL A 573 19.41 -9.78 16.26
CA VAL A 573 18.73 -8.70 15.52
C VAL A 573 17.94 -7.82 16.50
N ARG A 574 17.12 -8.41 17.34
CA ARG A 574 16.33 -7.68 18.34
C ARG A 574 17.23 -6.86 19.27
N ALA A 575 18.26 -7.48 19.85
CA ALA A 575 19.16 -6.80 20.78
C ALA A 575 19.87 -5.58 20.16
N VAL A 576 20.21 -5.64 18.87
CA VAL A 576 20.84 -4.48 18.20
C VAL A 576 19.82 -3.41 17.86
N ASN A 577 18.58 -3.76 17.53
CA ASN A 577 17.51 -2.79 17.28
C ASN A 577 17.11 -2.05 18.57
N GLU A 578 17.02 -2.77 19.71
CA GLU A 578 16.80 -2.17 21.04
C GLU A 578 17.97 -1.21 21.42
N ALA A 579 19.21 -1.55 21.04
CA ALA A 579 20.36 -0.67 21.26
C ALA A 579 20.29 0.61 20.40
N LEU A 580 19.79 0.53 19.17
CA LEU A 580 19.55 1.71 18.32
C LEU A 580 18.51 2.63 18.95
N GLU A 581 17.38 2.09 19.41
CA GLU A 581 16.31 2.86 20.08
C GLU A 581 16.85 3.55 21.35
N ALA A 582 17.54 2.80 22.21
CA ALA A 582 18.13 3.34 23.43
C ALA A 582 19.14 4.47 23.16
N GLU A 583 19.96 4.36 22.11
CA GLU A 583 20.90 5.42 21.71
C GLU A 583 20.17 6.65 21.13
N PHE A 584 19.11 6.43 20.34
CA PHE A 584 18.27 7.52 19.83
C PHE A 584 17.61 8.29 20.98
N GLU A 585 17.03 7.58 21.97
CA GLU A 585 16.45 8.23 23.15
C GLU A 585 17.47 9.09 23.91
N LYS A 586 18.70 8.60 24.08
CA LYS A 586 19.79 9.39 24.67
C LYS A 586 20.13 10.61 23.81
N ALA A 587 20.15 10.41 22.49
CA ALA A 587 20.48 11.48 21.56
C ALA A 587 19.46 12.64 21.60
N VAL A 588 18.17 12.39 21.82
CA VAL A 588 17.13 13.43 21.84
C VAL A 588 16.89 14.03 23.22
N LYS A 589 17.21 13.32 24.32
CA LYS A 589 17.02 13.78 25.70
C LYS A 589 18.16 14.66 26.23
N ALA A 590 19.34 14.61 25.70
CA ALA A 590 20.54 15.25 26.29
C ALA A 590 20.72 16.73 25.89
#